data_d0fb209c244b15a0e0f054a604f0c81f
#
_entry.id   d0fb209c244b15a0e0f054a604f0c81f
#
_cell.length_a   1.000
_cell.length_b   1.000
_cell.length_c   1.000
_cell.angle_alpha   90.00
_cell.angle_beta   90.00
_cell.angle_gamma   90.00
#
_symmetry.space_group_name_H-M   'P 1'
#
loop_
_entity.id
_entity.type
_entity.pdbx_description
1 polymer ?
#
loop_
_entity_poly.entity_id
_entity_poly.type
_entity_poly.pdbx_seq_one_letter_code
_entity_poly.pdbx_strand_id
1 'polypeptide(L)'
;GTSEASKLGILVAMIFFPYESLILKMIVASIFAMGGTFLFLGIIRKIKSKDNVLVPLIGIMISGIVSSLTMFFAYKGDMIQNLSAWLFGDFSGVIKGNYELLYLTIPLVIVAFLYSKKFTISGLGEEFATNLGLNYKQVVNIGLGLVCIISSLIIITIGAIPFLGLIIPNIVSMFNGDNLSKNIYLSGISGSAFLLLCDILGRVIIYPYEIQIGLVSGVIGSGIFLILILRRLKLEY
;
A
#
# COMPACT_ATOMS: atom_id res chain seq x y z
N GLY A 1 -1.29 1.71 7.89
CA GLY A 1 -2.63 2.14 8.35
C GLY A 1 -3.64 2.27 7.22
N THR A 2 -3.23 2.85 6.10
CA THR A 2 -4.11 3.09 4.95
C THR A 2 -4.73 1.79 4.41
N SER A 3 -3.92 0.73 4.25
CA SER A 3 -4.40 -0.57 3.76
C SER A 3 -5.41 -1.22 4.70
N GLU A 4 -5.19 -1.17 6.00
CA GLU A 4 -6.12 -1.74 6.97
C GLU A 4 -7.43 -0.93 7.02
N ALA A 5 -7.34 0.40 6.94
CA ALA A 5 -8.52 1.25 6.84
C ALA A 5 -9.31 1.00 5.54
N SER A 6 -8.64 0.74 4.41
CA SER A 6 -9.31 0.31 3.16
C SER A 6 -10.07 -1.00 3.34
N LYS A 7 -9.46 -2.01 3.95
CA LYS A 7 -10.11 -3.31 4.22
C LYS A 7 -11.36 -3.14 5.10
N LEU A 8 -11.26 -2.32 6.14
CA LEU A 8 -12.42 -1.99 6.97
C LEU A 8 -13.52 -1.31 6.15
N GLY A 9 -13.15 -0.38 5.27
CA GLY A 9 -14.10 0.28 4.36
C GLY A 9 -14.78 -0.70 3.39
N ILE A 10 -14.04 -1.67 2.84
CA ILE A 10 -14.60 -2.72 1.97
C ILE A 10 -15.59 -3.58 2.76
N LEU A 11 -15.21 -3.98 3.98
CA LEU A 11 -16.09 -4.77 4.85
C LEU A 11 -17.40 -4.03 5.16
N VAL A 12 -17.30 -2.75 5.54
CA VAL A 12 -18.45 -1.90 5.79
C VAL A 12 -19.33 -1.78 4.54
N ALA A 13 -18.71 -1.57 3.37
CA ALA A 13 -19.41 -1.51 2.11
C ALA A 13 -20.15 -2.82 1.78
N MET A 14 -19.57 -3.97 2.09
CA MET A 14 -20.23 -5.26 1.86
C MET A 14 -21.39 -5.53 2.82
N ILE A 15 -21.29 -5.09 4.07
CA ILE A 15 -22.37 -5.24 5.05
C ILE A 15 -23.56 -4.35 4.69
N PHE A 16 -23.32 -3.09 4.35
CA PHE A 16 -24.38 -2.12 4.09
C PHE A 16 -24.88 -2.10 2.65
N PHE A 17 -24.01 -2.48 1.70
CA PHE A 17 -24.26 -2.42 0.25
C PHE A 17 -23.89 -3.73 -0.46
N PRO A 18 -24.46 -4.89 -0.07
CA PRO A 18 -24.02 -6.20 -0.59
C PRO A 18 -24.21 -6.33 -2.11
N TYR A 19 -25.29 -5.77 -2.65
CA TYR A 19 -25.67 -5.90 -4.06
C TYR A 19 -25.20 -4.75 -4.95
N GLU A 20 -24.53 -3.77 -4.38
CA GLU A 20 -24.07 -2.59 -5.13
C GLU A 20 -22.80 -2.83 -5.93
N SER A 21 -22.55 -1.93 -6.90
CA SER A 21 -21.42 -2.00 -7.80
C SER A 21 -20.05 -1.98 -7.07
N LEU A 22 -19.07 -2.59 -7.68
CA LEU A 22 -17.69 -2.60 -7.19
C LEU A 22 -17.13 -1.16 -7.03
N ILE A 23 -17.58 -0.25 -7.91
CA ILE A 23 -17.18 1.18 -7.87
C ILE A 23 -17.63 1.83 -6.55
N LEU A 24 -18.86 1.57 -6.10
CA LEU A 24 -19.33 2.11 -4.84
C LEU A 24 -18.52 1.58 -3.65
N LYS A 25 -18.23 0.28 -3.65
CA LYS A 25 -17.37 -0.34 -2.62
C LYS A 25 -15.98 0.27 -2.60
N MET A 26 -15.41 0.57 -3.78
CA MET A 26 -14.13 1.27 -3.92
C MET A 26 -14.19 2.70 -3.35
N ILE A 27 -15.25 3.45 -3.63
CA ILE A 27 -15.41 4.80 -3.09
C ILE A 27 -15.46 4.77 -1.56
N VAL A 28 -16.25 3.87 -0.99
CA VAL A 28 -16.33 3.68 0.48
C VAL A 28 -14.97 3.30 1.04
N ALA A 29 -14.29 2.33 0.43
CA ALA A 29 -12.93 1.93 0.84
C ALA A 29 -11.94 3.09 0.82
N SER A 30 -12.00 3.93 -0.23
CA SER A 30 -11.15 5.11 -0.37
C SER A 30 -11.43 6.17 0.71
N ILE A 31 -12.70 6.40 1.04
CA ILE A 31 -13.11 7.31 2.12
C ILE A 31 -12.56 6.82 3.46
N PHE A 32 -12.70 5.54 3.77
CA PHE A 32 -12.15 4.95 4.99
C PHE A 32 -10.62 5.01 5.02
N ALA A 33 -9.94 4.73 3.89
CA ALA A 33 -8.50 4.86 3.77
C ALA A 33 -8.02 6.29 4.04
N MET A 34 -8.70 7.28 3.47
CA MET A 34 -8.42 8.70 3.73
C MET A 34 -8.67 9.05 5.20
N GLY A 35 -9.80 8.64 5.76
CA GLY A 35 -10.13 8.85 7.17
C GLY A 35 -9.05 8.28 8.09
N GLY A 36 -8.63 7.03 7.88
CA GLY A 36 -7.55 6.37 8.63
C GLY A 36 -6.21 7.10 8.49
N THR A 37 -5.89 7.57 7.29
CA THR A 37 -4.66 8.33 7.03
C THR A 37 -4.68 9.70 7.71
N PHE A 38 -5.79 10.43 7.65
CA PHE A 38 -5.92 11.72 8.34
C PHE A 38 -5.91 11.57 9.86
N LEU A 39 -6.51 10.48 10.39
CA LEU A 39 -6.43 10.16 11.81
C LEU A 39 -4.98 9.92 12.23
N PHE A 40 -4.24 9.11 11.48
CA PHE A 40 -2.81 8.86 11.69
C PHE A 40 -2.00 10.16 11.70
N LEU A 41 -2.19 11.02 10.68
CA LEU A 41 -1.52 12.32 10.60
C LEU A 41 -1.89 13.24 11.75
N GLY A 42 -3.17 13.26 12.15
CA GLY A 42 -3.65 14.04 13.29
C GLY A 42 -2.96 13.64 14.60
N ILE A 43 -2.73 12.35 14.79
CA ILE A 43 -2.00 11.82 15.97
C ILE A 43 -0.54 12.23 15.90
N ILE A 44 0.14 12.04 14.77
CA ILE A 44 1.56 12.39 14.61
C ILE A 44 1.80 13.88 14.84
N ARG A 45 0.92 14.74 14.31
CA ARG A 45 1.05 16.20 14.48
C ARG A 45 0.94 16.66 15.95
N LYS A 46 0.27 15.90 16.81
CA LYS A 46 0.15 16.19 18.25
C LYS A 46 1.37 15.73 19.04
N ILE A 47 2.16 14.81 18.49
CA ILE A 47 3.35 14.29 19.17
C ILE A 47 4.52 15.21 18.87
N LYS A 48 5.02 15.89 19.89
CA LYS A 48 6.15 16.82 19.80
C LYS A 48 7.52 16.16 19.62
N SER A 49 7.60 14.85 19.78
CA SER A 49 8.86 14.10 19.65
C SER A 49 9.25 13.93 18.18
N LYS A 50 10.50 14.28 17.86
CA LYS A 50 11.09 14.12 16.51
C LYS A 50 11.74 12.74 16.31
N ASP A 51 11.45 11.75 17.16
CA ASP A 51 12.02 10.43 17.02
C ASP A 51 11.50 9.72 15.77
N ASN A 52 12.41 9.40 14.86
CA ASN A 52 12.11 8.72 13.60
C ASN A 52 11.47 7.33 13.80
N VAL A 53 11.64 6.73 14.99
CA VAL A 53 11.10 5.40 15.32
C VAL A 53 9.62 5.47 15.74
N LEU A 54 9.18 6.58 16.33
CA LEU A 54 7.79 6.73 16.81
C LEU A 54 6.77 6.75 15.68
N VAL A 55 7.08 7.32 14.54
CA VAL A 55 6.16 7.42 13.40
C VAL A 55 5.75 6.04 12.86
N PRO A 56 6.68 5.13 12.53
CA PRO A 56 6.33 3.77 12.15
C PRO A 56 5.59 3.00 13.25
N LEU A 57 6.00 3.16 14.52
CA LEU A 57 5.39 2.48 15.65
C LEU A 57 3.90 2.85 15.80
N ILE A 58 3.58 4.13 15.75
CA ILE A 58 2.19 4.62 15.79
C ILE A 58 1.40 4.07 14.59
N GLY A 59 2.03 4.00 13.41
CA GLY A 59 1.41 3.42 12.22
C GLY A 59 1.03 1.95 12.43
N ILE A 60 1.91 1.15 13.03
CA ILE A 60 1.65 -0.26 13.35
C ILE A 60 0.54 -0.38 14.41
N MET A 61 0.56 0.44 15.45
CA MET A 61 -0.46 0.42 16.51
C MET A 61 -1.85 0.75 15.96
N ILE A 62 -1.98 1.81 15.16
CA ILE A 62 -3.26 2.17 14.53
C ILE A 62 -3.72 1.08 13.57
N SER A 63 -2.80 0.52 12.77
CA SER A 63 -3.10 -0.61 11.88
C SER A 63 -3.63 -1.81 12.66
N GLY A 64 -3.02 -2.13 13.80
CA GLY A 64 -3.46 -3.22 14.68
C GLY A 64 -4.88 -3.00 15.22
N ILE A 65 -5.19 -1.77 15.67
CA ILE A 65 -6.54 -1.42 16.15
C ILE A 65 -7.56 -1.57 15.02
N VAL A 66 -7.29 -1.00 13.84
CA VAL A 66 -8.21 -1.07 12.70
C VAL A 66 -8.39 -2.51 12.22
N SER A 67 -7.31 -3.30 12.17
CA SER A 67 -7.35 -4.71 11.79
C SER A 67 -8.19 -5.52 12.78
N SER A 68 -8.05 -5.29 14.09
CA SER A 68 -8.85 -5.96 15.12
C SER A 68 -10.34 -5.62 15.00
N LEU A 69 -10.68 -4.35 14.73
CA LEU A 69 -12.06 -3.93 14.47
C LEU A 69 -12.61 -4.61 13.21
N THR A 70 -11.82 -4.65 12.13
CA THR A 70 -12.19 -5.32 10.88
C THR A 70 -12.49 -6.78 11.12
N MET A 71 -11.64 -7.49 11.87
CA MET A 71 -11.82 -8.90 12.19
C MET A 71 -13.07 -9.14 13.06
N PHE A 72 -13.31 -8.27 14.03
CA PHE A 72 -14.51 -8.35 14.88
C PHE A 72 -15.81 -8.23 14.06
N PHE A 73 -15.89 -7.24 13.18
CA PHE A 73 -17.07 -7.06 12.33
C PHE A 73 -17.21 -8.18 11.28
N ALA A 74 -16.11 -8.68 10.74
CA ALA A 74 -16.10 -9.81 9.81
C ALA A 74 -16.60 -11.10 10.48
N TYR A 75 -16.19 -11.33 11.74
CA TYR A 75 -16.69 -12.46 12.55
C TYR A 75 -18.19 -12.36 12.81
N LYS A 76 -18.65 -11.18 13.23
CA LYS A 76 -20.08 -10.95 13.51
C LYS A 76 -20.97 -11.07 12.26
N GLY A 77 -20.42 -10.77 11.08
CA GLY A 77 -21.12 -10.82 9.80
C GLY A 77 -20.96 -12.12 9.03
N ASP A 78 -20.31 -13.16 9.58
CA ASP A 78 -19.95 -14.41 8.89
C ASP A 78 -19.16 -14.18 7.58
N MET A 79 -18.37 -13.10 7.53
CA MET A 79 -17.62 -12.66 6.36
C MET A 79 -16.11 -12.97 6.43
N ILE A 80 -15.69 -13.83 7.34
CA ILE A 80 -14.27 -14.17 7.54
C ILE A 80 -13.64 -14.74 6.27
N GLN A 81 -14.36 -15.59 5.55
CA GLN A 81 -13.87 -16.19 4.30
C GLN A 81 -13.68 -15.13 3.21
N ASN A 82 -14.59 -14.17 3.11
CA ASN A 82 -14.46 -13.06 2.17
C ASN A 82 -13.29 -12.14 2.56
N LEU A 83 -13.08 -11.92 3.85
CA LEU A 83 -11.96 -11.11 4.35
C LEU A 83 -10.61 -11.77 4.02
N SER A 84 -10.50 -13.10 4.08
CA SER A 84 -9.26 -13.83 3.79
C SER A 84 -8.77 -13.59 2.36
N ALA A 85 -9.67 -13.45 1.39
CA ALA A 85 -9.33 -13.12 0.00
C ALA A 85 -8.64 -11.73 -0.13
N TRP A 86 -8.91 -10.79 0.78
CA TRP A 86 -8.27 -9.47 0.77
C TRP A 86 -7.05 -9.37 1.69
N LEU A 87 -6.89 -10.32 2.60
CA LEU A 87 -5.69 -10.39 3.44
C LEU A 87 -4.46 -10.78 2.63
N PHE A 88 -4.65 -11.68 1.67
CA PHE A 88 -3.58 -12.17 0.80
C PHE A 88 -4.01 -11.94 -0.64
N GLY A 89 -3.25 -11.13 -1.38
CA GLY A 89 -3.53 -10.84 -2.78
C GLY A 89 -3.59 -12.12 -3.62
N ASP A 90 -4.54 -12.17 -4.54
CA ASP A 90 -4.75 -13.31 -5.43
C ASP A 90 -5.06 -12.82 -6.85
N PHE A 91 -4.32 -13.33 -7.84
CA PHE A 91 -4.57 -13.01 -9.24
C PHE A 91 -5.59 -13.96 -9.90
N SER A 92 -5.87 -15.11 -9.29
CA SER A 92 -6.84 -16.06 -9.83
C SER A 92 -8.27 -15.51 -9.84
N GLY A 93 -8.59 -14.60 -8.89
CA GLY A 93 -9.88 -13.92 -8.80
C GLY A 93 -10.04 -12.70 -9.74
N VAL A 94 -9.01 -12.33 -10.53
CA VAL A 94 -9.05 -11.16 -11.40
C VAL A 94 -9.69 -11.52 -12.75
N ILE A 95 -11.01 -11.44 -12.81
CA ILE A 95 -11.82 -11.76 -13.99
C ILE A 95 -12.32 -10.51 -14.71
N LYS A 96 -12.79 -10.66 -15.94
CA LYS A 96 -13.42 -9.60 -16.73
C LYS A 96 -14.64 -9.05 -15.98
N GLY A 97 -14.72 -7.73 -15.83
CA GLY A 97 -15.73 -7.03 -15.03
C GLY A 97 -15.17 -6.46 -13.70
N ASN A 98 -14.04 -7.00 -13.21
CA ASN A 98 -13.44 -6.59 -11.95
C ASN A 98 -12.11 -5.83 -12.13
N TYR A 99 -11.28 -6.21 -13.13
CA TYR A 99 -9.97 -5.59 -13.32
C TYR A 99 -10.05 -4.22 -14.01
N GLU A 100 -11.16 -3.88 -14.63
CA GLU A 100 -11.34 -2.59 -15.32
C GLU A 100 -11.12 -1.40 -14.38
N LEU A 101 -11.40 -1.59 -13.09
CA LEU A 101 -11.11 -0.57 -12.07
C LEU A 101 -9.62 -0.22 -11.98
N LEU A 102 -8.73 -1.16 -12.31
CA LEU A 102 -7.28 -0.91 -12.31
C LEU A 102 -6.88 0.11 -13.38
N TYR A 103 -7.64 0.29 -14.45
CA TYR A 103 -7.36 1.34 -15.44
C TYR A 103 -7.43 2.74 -14.83
N LEU A 104 -8.20 2.94 -13.74
CA LEU A 104 -8.23 4.20 -13.00
C LEU A 104 -6.89 4.50 -12.31
N THR A 105 -6.02 3.51 -12.13
CA THR A 105 -4.68 3.76 -11.58
C THR A 105 -3.78 4.49 -12.58
N ILE A 106 -4.00 4.34 -13.90
CA ILE A 106 -3.18 4.95 -14.94
C ILE A 106 -3.15 6.48 -14.82
N PRO A 107 -4.28 7.21 -14.82
CA PRO A 107 -4.26 8.66 -14.65
C PRO A 107 -3.68 9.08 -13.27
N LEU A 108 -3.90 8.28 -12.22
CA LEU A 108 -3.35 8.57 -10.89
C LEU A 108 -1.82 8.43 -10.88
N VAL A 109 -1.28 7.42 -11.57
CA VAL A 109 0.19 7.26 -11.73
C VAL A 109 0.78 8.40 -12.55
N ILE A 110 0.10 8.87 -13.60
CA ILE A 110 0.52 10.05 -14.37
C ILE A 110 0.58 11.29 -13.46
N VAL A 111 -0.44 11.52 -12.63
CA VAL A 111 -0.43 12.63 -11.67
C VAL A 111 0.71 12.45 -10.66
N ALA A 112 0.92 11.25 -10.11
CA ALA A 112 2.03 10.97 -9.20
C ALA A 112 3.39 11.26 -9.85
N PHE A 113 3.54 10.92 -11.14
CA PHE A 113 4.74 11.21 -11.90
C PHE A 113 4.97 12.71 -12.10
N LEU A 114 3.95 13.46 -12.47
CA LEU A 114 4.03 14.92 -12.60
C LEU A 114 4.41 15.61 -11.27
N TYR A 115 3.98 15.06 -10.14
CA TYR A 115 4.30 15.55 -8.81
C TYR A 115 5.60 14.98 -8.22
N SER A 116 6.27 14.04 -8.89
CA SER A 116 7.43 13.31 -8.37
C SER A 116 8.57 14.22 -7.87
N LYS A 117 8.89 15.30 -8.61
CA LYS A 117 9.89 16.29 -8.20
C LYS A 117 9.48 17.03 -6.93
N LYS A 118 8.19 17.39 -6.82
CA LYS A 118 7.66 18.07 -5.62
C LYS A 118 7.67 17.14 -4.41
N PHE A 119 7.39 15.85 -4.61
CA PHE A 119 7.49 14.84 -3.54
C PHE A 119 8.94 14.65 -3.07
N THR A 120 9.90 14.60 -4.00
CA THR A 120 11.33 14.53 -3.66
C THR A 120 11.75 15.71 -2.77
N ILE A 121 11.37 16.93 -3.15
CA ILE A 121 11.70 18.14 -2.38
C ILE A 121 10.96 18.13 -1.02
N SER A 122 9.70 17.72 -0.99
CA SER A 122 8.94 17.59 0.27
C SER A 122 9.54 16.56 1.22
N GLY A 123 10.20 15.53 0.71
CA GLY A 123 10.94 14.53 1.51
C GLY A 123 12.13 15.10 2.28
N LEU A 124 12.66 16.25 1.88
CA LEU A 124 13.74 16.96 2.59
C LEU A 124 13.26 17.75 3.83
N GLY A 125 11.95 17.77 4.07
CA GLY A 125 11.32 18.44 5.22
C GLY A 125 10.54 19.70 4.87
N GLU A 126 9.65 20.11 5.81
CA GLU A 126 8.75 21.25 5.62
C GLU A 126 9.49 22.57 5.43
N GLU A 127 10.51 22.82 6.25
CA GLU A 127 11.29 24.07 6.20
C GLU A 127 11.99 24.22 4.83
N PHE A 128 12.65 23.16 4.37
CA PHE A 128 13.37 23.17 3.10
C PHE A 128 12.43 23.36 1.90
N ALA A 129 11.32 22.61 1.89
CA ALA A 129 10.33 22.69 0.82
C ALA A 129 9.68 24.08 0.75
N THR A 130 9.38 24.69 1.90
CA THR A 130 8.76 26.02 1.97
C THR A 130 9.73 27.12 1.52
N ASN A 131 11.01 27.01 1.89
CA ASN A 131 12.04 27.94 1.43
C ASN A 131 12.25 27.92 -0.10
N LEU A 132 11.98 26.77 -0.74
CA LEU A 132 11.95 26.62 -2.19
C LEU A 132 10.62 27.06 -2.84
N GLY A 133 9.71 27.66 -2.08
CA GLY A 133 8.43 28.18 -2.57
C GLY A 133 7.34 27.11 -2.78
N LEU A 134 7.52 25.90 -2.26
CA LEU A 134 6.51 24.84 -2.35
C LEU A 134 5.49 24.97 -1.21
N ASN A 135 4.22 24.80 -1.55
CA ASN A 135 3.19 24.59 -0.54
C ASN A 135 3.27 23.15 -0.01
N TYR A 136 4.11 22.92 1.02
CA TYR A 136 4.35 21.60 1.60
C TYR A 136 3.08 20.85 1.95
N LYS A 137 2.11 21.49 2.64
CA LYS A 137 0.86 20.88 3.07
C LYS A 137 0.03 20.39 1.88
N GLN A 138 -0.02 21.18 0.81
CA GLN A 138 -0.76 20.82 -0.40
C GLN A 138 -0.12 19.62 -1.09
N VAL A 139 1.20 19.60 -1.25
CA VAL A 139 1.93 18.50 -1.88
C VAL A 139 1.76 17.20 -1.09
N VAL A 140 1.91 17.26 0.24
CA VAL A 140 1.70 16.09 1.09
C VAL A 140 0.26 15.58 1.03
N ASN A 141 -0.74 16.45 1.07
CA ASN A 141 -2.15 16.04 0.99
C ASN A 141 -2.48 15.38 -0.36
N ILE A 142 -1.95 15.90 -1.48
CA ILE A 142 -2.11 15.28 -2.80
C ILE A 142 -1.46 13.89 -2.81
N GLY A 143 -0.24 13.76 -2.31
CA GLY A 143 0.46 12.48 -2.23
C GLY A 143 -0.30 11.45 -1.42
N LEU A 144 -0.81 11.83 -0.26
CA LEU A 144 -1.61 10.95 0.60
C LEU A 144 -2.93 10.56 -0.06
N GLY A 145 -3.62 11.51 -0.72
CA GLY A 145 -4.83 11.21 -1.48
C GLY A 145 -4.58 10.19 -2.59
N LEU A 146 -3.51 10.35 -3.36
CA LEU A 146 -3.10 9.39 -4.39
C LEU A 146 -2.83 8.00 -3.80
N VAL A 147 -2.07 7.93 -2.71
CA VAL A 147 -1.80 6.65 -2.03
C VAL A 147 -3.09 5.99 -1.54
N CYS A 148 -4.01 6.74 -0.93
CA CYS A 148 -5.28 6.20 -0.45
C CYS A 148 -6.12 5.61 -1.57
N ILE A 149 -6.27 6.34 -2.68
CA ILE A 149 -7.10 5.89 -3.81
C ILE A 149 -6.45 4.69 -4.50
N ILE A 150 -5.15 4.75 -4.82
CA ILE A 150 -4.45 3.65 -5.48
C ILE A 150 -4.45 2.39 -4.61
N SER A 151 -4.17 2.53 -3.31
CA SER A 151 -4.19 1.38 -2.38
C SER A 151 -5.58 0.75 -2.29
N SER A 152 -6.64 1.57 -2.25
CA SER A 152 -8.02 1.05 -2.20
C SER A 152 -8.39 0.31 -3.49
N LEU A 153 -7.99 0.83 -4.65
CA LEU A 153 -8.18 0.18 -5.95
C LEU A 153 -7.49 -1.19 -6.00
N ILE A 154 -6.25 -1.25 -5.57
CA ILE A 154 -5.47 -2.50 -5.57
C ILE A 154 -6.09 -3.51 -4.60
N ILE A 155 -6.43 -3.08 -3.37
CA ILE A 155 -6.95 -4.00 -2.36
C ILE A 155 -8.30 -4.58 -2.75
N ILE A 156 -9.20 -3.80 -3.36
CA ILE A 156 -10.52 -4.30 -3.76
C ILE A 156 -10.45 -5.23 -4.96
N THR A 157 -9.46 -5.06 -5.84
CA THR A 157 -9.34 -5.86 -7.09
C THR A 157 -8.48 -7.09 -6.93
N ILE A 158 -7.36 -6.97 -6.22
CA ILE A 158 -6.33 -8.02 -6.13
C ILE A 158 -6.18 -8.51 -4.69
N GLY A 159 -6.43 -7.65 -3.70
CA GLY A 159 -6.08 -7.87 -2.30
C GLY A 159 -4.75 -7.25 -1.91
N ALA A 160 -4.33 -7.49 -0.66
CA ALA A 160 -3.10 -6.94 -0.13
C ALA A 160 -1.88 -7.76 -0.58
N ILE A 161 -0.84 -7.10 -1.04
CA ILE A 161 0.45 -7.70 -1.40
C ILE A 161 1.49 -7.19 -0.38
N PRO A 162 1.87 -8.03 0.59
CA PRO A 162 2.82 -7.64 1.63
C PRO A 162 4.20 -7.33 1.05
N PHE A 163 4.93 -6.45 1.70
CA PHE A 163 6.33 -6.11 1.45
C PHE A 163 6.67 -5.49 0.09
N LEU A 164 5.81 -5.57 -0.94
CA LEU A 164 6.10 -5.07 -2.29
C LEU A 164 6.54 -3.60 -2.27
N GLY A 165 5.74 -2.74 -1.64
CA GLY A 165 6.01 -1.29 -1.56
C GLY A 165 7.23 -0.91 -0.71
N LEU A 166 7.76 -1.85 0.05
CA LEU A 166 8.94 -1.63 0.87
C LEU A 166 10.21 -2.17 0.19
N ILE A 167 10.14 -3.33 -0.41
CA ILE A 167 11.31 -4.01 -0.98
C ILE A 167 11.73 -3.38 -2.30
N ILE A 168 10.78 -3.22 -3.21
CA ILE A 168 11.09 -2.76 -4.56
C ILE A 168 11.70 -1.35 -4.58
N PRO A 169 11.11 -0.34 -3.91
CA PRO A 169 11.71 0.99 -3.87
C PRO A 169 13.10 0.98 -3.19
N ASN A 170 13.28 0.19 -2.13
CA ASN A 170 14.59 0.08 -1.46
C ASN A 170 15.67 -0.55 -2.36
N ILE A 171 15.32 -1.61 -3.10
CA ILE A 171 16.26 -2.21 -4.06
C ILE A 171 16.62 -1.18 -5.14
N VAL A 172 15.62 -0.50 -5.71
CA VAL A 172 15.84 0.47 -6.79
C VAL A 172 16.67 1.66 -6.31
N SER A 173 16.42 2.17 -5.10
CA SER A 173 17.21 3.30 -4.56
C SER A 173 18.65 2.90 -4.23
N MET A 174 18.92 1.66 -3.87
CA MET A 174 20.29 1.17 -3.69
C MET A 174 21.14 1.22 -4.96
N PHE A 175 20.52 1.05 -6.15
CA PHE A 175 21.24 1.08 -7.43
C PHE A 175 21.27 2.47 -8.06
N ASN A 176 20.22 3.28 -7.88
CA ASN A 176 20.04 4.56 -8.60
C ASN A 176 20.06 5.80 -7.70
N GLY A 177 20.22 5.63 -6.37
CA GLY A 177 20.07 6.72 -5.40
C GLY A 177 18.61 7.17 -5.25
N ASP A 178 18.39 8.27 -4.52
CA ASP A 178 17.05 8.70 -4.07
C ASP A 178 16.32 9.62 -5.06
N ASN A 179 16.56 9.49 -6.36
CA ASN A 179 15.86 10.27 -7.37
C ASN A 179 14.49 9.66 -7.70
N LEU A 180 13.44 10.16 -7.04
CA LEU A 180 12.09 9.63 -7.17
C LEU A 180 11.58 9.58 -8.63
N SER A 181 11.90 10.59 -9.45
CA SER A 181 11.43 10.65 -10.84
C SER A 181 11.98 9.51 -11.71
N LYS A 182 13.22 9.09 -11.48
CA LYS A 182 13.83 7.94 -12.16
C LYS A 182 13.36 6.63 -11.54
N ASN A 183 13.23 6.60 -10.21
CA ASN A 183 12.91 5.40 -9.47
C ASN A 183 11.47 4.93 -9.66
N ILE A 184 10.52 5.80 -9.99
CA ILE A 184 9.12 5.42 -10.27
C ILE A 184 9.06 4.39 -11.42
N TYR A 185 9.73 4.64 -12.55
CA TYR A 185 9.73 3.70 -13.69
C TYR A 185 10.38 2.37 -13.34
N LEU A 186 11.56 2.43 -12.72
CA LEU A 186 12.29 1.22 -12.36
C LEU A 186 11.56 0.42 -11.30
N SER A 187 10.92 1.10 -10.34
CA SER A 187 10.08 0.42 -9.35
C SER A 187 8.84 -0.22 -10.00
N GLY A 188 8.25 0.43 -11.02
CA GLY A 188 7.16 -0.16 -11.77
C GLY A 188 7.57 -1.44 -12.49
N ILE A 189 8.68 -1.40 -13.24
CA ILE A 189 9.19 -2.56 -14.02
C ILE A 189 9.67 -3.67 -13.08
N SER A 190 10.49 -3.35 -12.08
CA SER A 190 10.99 -4.36 -11.14
C SER A 190 9.90 -4.95 -10.25
N GLY A 191 8.91 -4.13 -9.85
CA GLY A 191 7.75 -4.58 -9.09
C GLY A 191 6.87 -5.53 -9.89
N SER A 192 6.57 -5.21 -11.15
CA SER A 192 5.80 -6.11 -12.02
C SER A 192 6.54 -7.42 -12.30
N ALA A 193 7.85 -7.36 -12.56
CA ALA A 193 8.67 -8.57 -12.73
C ALA A 193 8.68 -9.44 -11.48
N PHE A 194 8.84 -8.83 -10.29
CA PHE A 194 8.78 -9.54 -9.02
C PHE A 194 7.42 -10.23 -8.79
N LEU A 195 6.32 -9.52 -9.07
CA LEU A 195 4.98 -10.10 -8.93
C LEU A 195 4.74 -11.26 -9.90
N LEU A 196 5.16 -11.13 -11.16
CA LEU A 196 5.06 -12.22 -12.13
C LEU A 196 5.85 -13.45 -11.69
N LEU A 197 7.06 -13.27 -11.16
CA LEU A 197 7.85 -14.37 -10.61
C LEU A 197 7.14 -15.03 -9.41
N CYS A 198 6.57 -14.24 -8.50
CA CYS A 198 5.82 -14.77 -7.37
C CYS A 198 4.57 -15.54 -7.81
N ASP A 199 3.84 -15.05 -8.82
CA ASP A 199 2.66 -15.73 -9.37
C ASP A 199 3.03 -17.06 -10.03
N ILE A 200 4.07 -17.09 -10.86
CA ILE A 200 4.57 -18.33 -11.48
C ILE A 200 4.98 -19.35 -10.41
N LEU A 201 5.72 -18.91 -9.39
CA LEU A 201 6.10 -19.80 -8.29
C LEU A 201 4.88 -20.33 -7.54
N GLY A 202 3.89 -19.47 -7.26
CA GLY A 202 2.65 -19.86 -6.59
C GLY A 202 1.86 -20.93 -7.34
N ARG A 203 1.92 -20.91 -8.68
CA ARG A 203 1.23 -21.90 -9.55
C ARG A 203 2.03 -23.20 -9.75
N VAL A 204 3.35 -23.14 -9.65
CA VAL A 204 4.20 -24.30 -9.97
C VAL A 204 4.48 -25.16 -8.73
N ILE A 205 4.63 -24.57 -7.53
CA ILE A 205 5.11 -25.27 -6.33
C ILE A 205 4.20 -26.42 -5.90
N ILE A 206 2.87 -26.24 -5.96
CA ILE A 206 1.90 -27.25 -5.47
C ILE A 206 0.88 -27.58 -6.56
N TYR A 207 1.32 -27.76 -7.79
CA TYR A 207 0.41 -28.16 -8.87
C TYR A 207 -0.42 -29.40 -8.49
N PRO A 208 -1.78 -29.44 -8.72
CA PRO A 208 -2.63 -28.47 -9.44
C PRO A 208 -3.25 -27.35 -8.57
N TYR A 209 -2.86 -27.22 -7.33
CA TYR A 209 -3.34 -26.16 -6.44
C TYR A 209 -2.53 -24.87 -6.64
N GLU A 210 -3.21 -23.72 -6.49
CA GLU A 210 -2.58 -22.40 -6.59
C GLU A 210 -2.36 -21.81 -5.20
N ILE A 211 -1.14 -21.28 -4.96
CA ILE A 211 -0.83 -20.52 -3.74
C ILE A 211 -1.07 -19.05 -4.05
N GLN A 212 -1.78 -18.35 -3.19
CA GLN A 212 -2.04 -16.93 -3.30
C GLN A 212 -0.73 -16.13 -3.40
N ILE A 213 -0.65 -15.21 -4.37
CA ILE A 213 0.56 -14.40 -4.63
C ILE A 213 0.99 -13.60 -3.40
N GLY A 214 0.05 -13.17 -2.58
CA GLY A 214 0.33 -12.46 -1.32
C GLY A 214 1.13 -13.29 -0.32
N LEU A 215 0.88 -14.60 -0.24
CA LEU A 215 1.68 -15.51 0.61
C LEU A 215 3.09 -15.68 0.06
N VAL A 216 3.21 -15.95 -1.24
CA VAL A 216 4.53 -16.14 -1.89
C VAL A 216 5.37 -14.87 -1.79
N SER A 217 4.78 -13.71 -2.11
CA SER A 217 5.45 -12.41 -2.01
C SER A 217 5.81 -12.06 -0.56
N GLY A 218 4.96 -12.46 0.40
CA GLY A 218 5.22 -12.28 1.83
C GLY A 218 6.45 -13.04 2.30
N VAL A 219 6.57 -14.32 1.94
CA VAL A 219 7.71 -15.17 2.32
C VAL A 219 9.00 -14.71 1.63
N ILE A 220 8.98 -14.57 0.29
CA ILE A 220 10.16 -14.14 -0.47
C ILE A 220 10.55 -12.71 -0.07
N GLY A 221 9.56 -11.84 0.07
CA GLY A 221 9.75 -10.45 0.42
C GLY A 221 10.37 -10.28 1.80
N SER A 222 9.85 -10.97 2.82
CA SER A 222 10.44 -10.91 4.16
C SER A 222 11.89 -11.37 4.17
N GLY A 223 12.23 -12.44 3.42
CA GLY A 223 13.59 -12.94 3.27
C GLY A 223 14.53 -11.91 2.62
N ILE A 224 14.11 -11.31 1.50
CA ILE A 224 14.87 -10.25 0.82
C ILE A 224 15.08 -9.05 1.75
N PHE A 225 14.03 -8.61 2.44
CA PHE A 225 14.12 -7.48 3.35
C PHE A 225 15.10 -7.72 4.51
N LEU A 226 15.08 -8.91 5.06
CA LEU A 226 16.02 -9.30 6.12
C LEU A 226 17.47 -9.27 5.63
N ILE A 227 17.73 -9.77 4.41
CA ILE A 227 19.06 -9.72 3.79
C ILE A 227 19.50 -8.25 3.57
N LEU A 228 18.59 -7.38 3.13
CA LEU A 228 18.88 -5.96 2.91
C LEU A 228 19.27 -5.26 4.22
N ILE A 229 18.55 -5.52 5.32
CA ILE A 229 18.87 -4.96 6.64
C ILE A 229 20.26 -5.45 7.10
N LEU A 230 20.51 -6.75 7.02
CA LEU A 230 21.80 -7.32 7.45
C LEU A 230 22.98 -6.77 6.64
N ARG A 231 22.80 -6.54 5.34
CA ARG A 231 23.82 -5.88 4.50
C ARG A 231 24.08 -4.44 4.94
N ARG A 232 23.03 -3.67 5.24
CA ARG A 232 23.17 -2.29 5.66
C ARG A 232 23.93 -2.16 6.99
N LEU A 233 23.62 -3.02 7.94
CA LEU A 233 24.33 -3.09 9.22
C LEU A 233 25.82 -3.44 9.05
N LYS A 234 26.19 -4.28 8.08
CA LYS A 234 27.59 -4.61 7.78
C LYS A 234 28.39 -3.48 7.13
N LEU A 235 27.72 -2.50 6.53
CA LEU A 235 28.37 -1.34 5.88
C LEU A 235 28.56 -0.17 6.85
N GLU A 236 27.88 -0.19 8.00
CA GLU A 236 28.00 0.83 9.06
C GLU A 236 29.05 0.46 10.14
N TYR A 237 29.60 -0.76 10.08
CA TYR A 237 30.77 -1.23 10.86
C TYR A 237 32.00 -1.37 9.96
#